data_3257977ea9c7fb41af0bc49b4b07f46c
#
_entry.id   3257977ea9c7fb41af0bc49b4b07f46c
#
_cell.length_a   1.000
_cell.length_b   1.000
_cell.length_c   1.000
_cell.angle_alpha   90.00
_cell.angle_beta   90.00
_cell.angle_gamma   90.00
#
_symmetry.space_group_name_H-M   'P 1'
#
loop_
_entity.id
_entity.type
_entity.pdbx_description
1 polymer ?
#
loop_
_entity_poly.entity_id
_entity_poly.type
_entity_poly.pdbx_seq_one_letter_code
_entity_poly.pdbx_strand_id
1 'polypeptide(L)'
;TCALPILLGGYCDAPWDPRITEIEPSVNYVFTRERNDRNIGSDQRKGEDLTWSCDKFPYLTAELGGGIQVTKHRRPVASNRDIGAMTLTKLGCGANLLGYYMYHGGTNPHGKRSTLQESRETGYPNDLPEYSYDFNAPIREYGQISDTALELKLYAMFLHDFGEEFCRMDTYLTEENPEDPNDVSCLRTAIRRNGS
;
A
#
# COMPACT_ATOMS: atom_id res chain seq x y z
N THR A 1 21.78 3.59 13.15
CA THR A 1 20.67 3.83 12.22
C THR A 1 19.58 2.83 12.58
N CYS A 2 18.57 3.27 13.31
CA CYS A 2 17.40 2.44 13.54
C CYS A 2 16.60 2.42 12.23
N ALA A 3 16.77 1.40 11.41
CA ALA A 3 15.84 1.16 10.32
C ALA A 3 14.55 0.65 10.95
N LEU A 4 13.52 1.48 10.99
CA LEU A 4 12.18 1.02 11.33
C LEU A 4 11.75 0.04 10.25
N PRO A 5 11.24 -1.14 10.62
CA PRO A 5 10.77 -2.11 9.66
C PRO A 5 9.57 -1.54 8.90
N ILE A 6 9.67 -1.53 7.58
CA ILE A 6 8.54 -1.26 6.71
C ILE A 6 7.68 -2.53 6.72
N LEU A 7 6.48 -2.41 7.25
CA LEU A 7 5.54 -3.52 7.37
C LEU A 7 4.57 -3.51 6.18
N LEU A 8 3.73 -4.54 6.08
CA LEU A 8 2.77 -4.73 4.99
C LEU A 8 2.12 -3.42 4.55
N GLY A 9 2.73 -2.81 3.56
CA GLY A 9 2.12 -1.86 2.67
C GLY A 9 1.46 -2.61 1.54
N GLY A 10 1.42 -2.04 0.38
CA GLY A 10 1.05 -2.72 -0.84
C GLY A 10 -0.02 -1.99 -1.62
N TYR A 11 -0.35 -2.58 -2.71
CA TYR A 11 -1.20 -2.02 -3.74
C TYR A 11 -2.47 -2.84 -3.85
N CYS A 12 -3.49 -2.29 -4.48
CA CYS A 12 -4.70 -3.04 -4.78
C CYS A 12 -4.42 -4.21 -5.76
N ASP A 13 -3.33 -4.13 -6.50
CA ASP A 13 -2.89 -5.17 -7.43
C ASP A 13 -1.39 -4.99 -7.79
N ALA A 14 -0.79 -5.96 -8.48
CA ALA A 14 0.58 -5.92 -9.01
C ALA A 14 0.60 -5.63 -10.52
N PRO A 15 0.47 -4.37 -10.97
CA PRO A 15 0.26 -4.02 -12.36
C PRO A 15 1.48 -4.26 -13.26
N TRP A 16 2.66 -4.36 -12.68
CA TRP A 16 3.92 -4.54 -13.41
C TRP A 16 4.18 -5.99 -13.86
N ASP A 17 3.46 -6.98 -13.32
CA ASP A 17 3.64 -8.37 -13.74
C ASP A 17 2.73 -8.69 -14.95
N PRO A 18 3.30 -8.90 -16.15
CA PRO A 18 2.51 -9.16 -17.37
C PRO A 18 1.82 -10.53 -17.35
N ARG A 19 2.15 -11.40 -16.41
CA ARG A 19 1.54 -12.73 -16.27
C ARG A 19 0.20 -12.66 -15.54
N ILE A 20 -0.03 -11.58 -14.79
CA ILE A 20 -1.31 -11.33 -14.13
C ILE A 20 -2.29 -10.79 -15.16
N THR A 21 -3.25 -11.61 -15.57
CA THR A 21 -4.26 -11.27 -16.58
C THR A 21 -5.57 -10.79 -15.98
N GLU A 22 -5.83 -11.15 -14.74
CA GLU A 22 -7.04 -10.79 -13.99
C GLU A 22 -6.67 -10.01 -12.74
N ILE A 23 -7.51 -9.05 -12.37
CA ILE A 23 -7.34 -8.27 -11.14
C ILE A 23 -8.17 -8.96 -10.06
N GLU A 24 -7.48 -9.54 -9.10
CA GLU A 24 -8.07 -10.11 -7.90
C GLU A 24 -7.92 -9.12 -6.73
N PRO A 25 -8.91 -9.01 -5.84
CA PRO A 25 -8.74 -8.26 -4.62
C PRO A 25 -7.54 -8.78 -3.84
N SER A 26 -6.61 -7.89 -3.50
CA SER A 26 -5.41 -8.29 -2.79
C SER A 26 -5.67 -8.54 -1.30
N VAL A 27 -4.79 -9.29 -0.65
CA VAL A 27 -4.79 -9.49 0.81
C VAL A 27 -4.69 -8.18 1.60
N ASN A 28 -4.35 -7.08 0.94
CA ASN A 28 -4.33 -5.75 1.54
C ASN A 28 -5.72 -5.22 1.94
N TYR A 29 -6.78 -5.88 1.52
CA TYR A 29 -8.17 -5.59 1.91
C TYR A 29 -8.68 -6.46 3.06
N VAL A 30 -7.82 -7.31 3.63
CA VAL A 30 -8.16 -8.19 4.75
C VAL A 30 -7.65 -7.60 6.07
N PHE A 31 -8.48 -7.62 7.11
CA PHE A 31 -8.03 -7.31 8.45
C PHE A 31 -7.19 -8.45 9.01
N THR A 32 -5.93 -8.18 9.28
CA THR A 32 -5.00 -9.17 9.80
C THR A 32 -4.12 -8.59 10.90
N ARG A 33 -3.68 -9.44 11.84
CA ARG A 33 -2.61 -9.12 12.79
C ARG A 33 -1.24 -9.42 12.22
N GLU A 34 -1.19 -10.12 11.10
CA GLU A 34 0.08 -10.40 10.45
C GLU A 34 0.64 -9.10 9.88
N ARG A 35 1.69 -8.62 10.49
CA ARG A 35 2.42 -7.40 10.11
C ARG A 35 3.71 -7.74 9.39
N ASN A 36 3.93 -9.01 9.16
CA ASN A 36 5.15 -9.55 8.64
C ASN A 36 4.83 -10.26 7.32
N ASP A 37 5.17 -9.62 6.22
CA ASP A 37 5.22 -10.34 4.98
C ASP A 37 6.47 -11.24 5.03
N ARG A 38 6.27 -12.56 5.01
CA ARG A 38 7.35 -13.55 4.95
C ARG A 38 8.28 -13.34 3.76
N ASN A 39 7.84 -12.56 2.78
CA ASN A 39 8.60 -12.21 1.58
C ASN A 39 9.36 -10.88 1.70
N ILE A 40 9.09 -10.05 2.71
CA ILE A 40 9.85 -8.80 2.91
C ILE A 40 11.31 -9.14 3.23
N GLY A 41 12.19 -8.75 2.31
CA GLY A 41 13.61 -9.01 2.41
C GLY A 41 14.04 -10.44 2.08
N SER A 42 13.12 -11.32 1.64
CA SER A 42 13.45 -12.69 1.20
C SER A 42 14.32 -12.72 -0.05
N ASP A 43 14.22 -11.71 -0.89
CA ASP A 43 15.09 -11.49 -2.04
C ASP A 43 16.51 -11.09 -1.63
N GLN A 44 16.67 -10.48 -0.45
CA GLN A 44 17.96 -10.10 0.12
C GLN A 44 18.54 -11.12 1.11
N ARG A 45 17.68 -11.97 1.69
CA ARG A 45 18.06 -12.98 2.67
C ARG A 45 17.43 -14.34 2.35
N LYS A 46 17.99 -15.02 1.38
CA LYS A 46 17.52 -16.38 1.02
C LYS A 46 17.59 -17.31 2.23
N GLY A 47 16.44 -17.72 2.77
CA GLY A 47 16.29 -18.81 3.71
C GLY A 47 16.42 -18.46 5.19
N GLU A 48 16.45 -17.19 5.57
CA GLU A 48 16.42 -16.79 6.97
C GLU A 48 15.07 -16.17 7.34
N ASP A 49 14.47 -16.64 8.43
CA ASP A 49 13.31 -16.00 9.04
C ASP A 49 13.69 -14.60 9.57
N LEU A 50 12.74 -13.68 9.55
CA LEU A 50 12.94 -12.36 10.14
C LEU A 50 13.25 -12.52 11.64
N THR A 51 14.38 -11.97 12.07
CA THR A 51 14.90 -12.14 13.43
C THR A 51 14.32 -11.14 14.44
N TRP A 52 13.41 -10.26 14.01
CA TRP A 52 12.82 -9.25 14.88
C TRP A 52 11.31 -9.44 15.03
N SER A 53 10.77 -9.08 16.21
CA SER A 53 9.34 -9.20 16.51
C SER A 53 8.63 -7.91 16.13
N CYS A 54 7.65 -8.01 15.22
CA CYS A 54 6.80 -6.90 14.81
C CYS A 54 6.03 -6.26 15.97
N ASP A 55 5.69 -7.04 16.99
CA ASP A 55 4.90 -6.57 18.14
C ASP A 55 5.63 -5.54 19.00
N LYS A 56 6.95 -5.45 18.86
CA LYS A 56 7.79 -4.49 19.61
C LYS A 56 7.91 -3.13 18.92
N PHE A 57 7.33 -2.97 17.76
CA PHE A 57 7.44 -1.77 16.94
C PHE A 57 6.07 -1.25 16.52
N PRO A 58 5.90 0.07 16.36
CA PRO A 58 4.69 0.60 15.77
C PRO A 58 4.53 0.10 14.34
N TYR A 59 3.29 -0.07 13.90
CA TYR A 59 2.99 -0.45 12.52
C TYR A 59 3.09 0.78 11.61
N LEU A 60 4.12 0.80 10.79
CA LEU A 60 4.38 1.85 9.83
C LEU A 60 4.38 1.25 8.43
N THR A 61 3.73 1.90 7.47
CA THR A 61 3.82 1.54 6.06
C THR A 61 4.33 2.71 5.24
N ALA A 62 5.32 2.48 4.38
CA ALA A 62 5.89 3.50 3.51
C ALA A 62 5.30 3.45 2.09
N GLU A 63 4.77 2.30 1.69
CA GLU A 63 4.23 2.04 0.37
C GLU A 63 2.82 1.48 0.42
N LEU A 64 1.89 2.25 0.98
CA LEU A 64 0.47 2.02 0.72
C LEU A 64 0.15 2.65 -0.63
N GLY A 65 -0.41 1.88 -1.56
CA GLY A 65 -0.69 2.38 -2.90
C GLY A 65 -1.68 3.53 -2.87
N GLY A 66 -1.21 4.73 -3.21
CA GLY A 66 -2.07 5.90 -3.44
C GLY A 66 -2.74 5.86 -4.81
N GLY A 67 -2.30 4.96 -5.67
CA GLY A 67 -2.79 4.67 -7.00
C GLY A 67 -2.12 3.43 -7.55
N ILE A 68 -2.17 3.24 -8.85
CA ILE A 68 -1.56 2.11 -9.54
C ILE A 68 -0.76 2.60 -10.73
N GLN A 69 0.44 2.08 -10.90
CA GLN A 69 1.26 2.36 -12.06
C GLN A 69 0.62 1.87 -13.35
N VAL A 70 0.59 2.73 -14.34
CA VAL A 70 0.22 2.37 -15.71
C VAL A 70 1.49 1.93 -16.42
N THR A 71 1.50 0.72 -16.96
CA THR A 71 2.61 0.14 -17.71
C THR A 71 2.24 -0.10 -19.15
N LYS A 72 3.21 -0.48 -19.99
CA LYS A 72 2.90 -0.86 -21.38
C LYS A 72 1.99 -2.09 -21.47
N HIS A 73 2.03 -2.96 -20.47
CA HIS A 73 1.27 -4.21 -20.46
C HIS A 73 -0.16 -4.03 -19.96
N ARG A 74 -0.36 -3.08 -19.06
CA ARG A 74 -1.63 -2.93 -18.34
C ARG A 74 -1.98 -1.45 -18.17
N ARG A 75 -3.29 -1.17 -18.22
CA ARG A 75 -3.89 0.14 -17.95
C ARG A 75 -4.88 0.03 -16.80
N PRO A 76 -4.40 -0.30 -15.59
CA PRO A 76 -5.28 -0.47 -14.45
C PRO A 76 -5.91 0.86 -14.05
N VAL A 77 -7.11 0.78 -13.53
CA VAL A 77 -7.82 1.92 -12.94
C VAL A 77 -8.24 1.51 -11.53
N ALA A 78 -7.62 2.11 -10.52
CA ALA A 78 -8.09 2.01 -9.15
C ALA A 78 -9.03 3.18 -8.88
N SER A 79 -10.20 2.91 -8.31
CA SER A 79 -11.11 3.96 -7.88
C SER A 79 -10.62 4.60 -6.57
N ASN A 80 -11.13 5.80 -6.27
CA ASN A 80 -10.90 6.44 -4.97
C ASN A 80 -11.36 5.55 -3.80
N ARG A 81 -12.45 4.80 -3.99
CA ARG A 81 -12.97 3.88 -2.96
C ARG A 81 -12.05 2.69 -2.71
N ASP A 82 -11.38 2.19 -3.73
CA ASP A 82 -10.40 1.10 -3.55
C ASP A 82 -9.24 1.56 -2.67
N ILE A 83 -8.73 2.75 -2.93
CA ILE A 83 -7.64 3.33 -2.14
C ILE A 83 -8.12 3.68 -0.72
N GLY A 84 -9.34 4.23 -0.59
CA GLY A 84 -9.96 4.50 0.71
C GLY A 84 -10.16 3.25 1.54
N ALA A 85 -10.70 2.18 0.95
CA ALA A 85 -10.91 0.90 1.61
C ALA A 85 -9.60 0.28 2.10
N MET A 86 -8.55 0.32 1.28
CA MET A 86 -7.23 -0.16 1.65
C MET A 86 -6.65 0.66 2.82
N THR A 87 -6.78 1.99 2.78
CA THR A 87 -6.39 2.90 3.86
C THR A 87 -7.11 2.54 5.17
N LEU A 88 -8.43 2.37 5.11
CA LEU A 88 -9.25 1.99 6.26
C LEU A 88 -8.82 0.63 6.82
N THR A 89 -8.54 -0.33 5.95
CA THR A 89 -8.05 -1.66 6.36
C THR A 89 -6.75 -1.55 7.13
N LYS A 90 -5.78 -0.78 6.64
CA LYS A 90 -4.49 -0.62 7.35
C LYS A 90 -4.65 0.10 8.69
N LEU A 91 -5.50 1.10 8.78
CA LEU A 91 -5.84 1.74 10.05
C LEU A 91 -6.49 0.74 11.02
N GLY A 92 -7.43 -0.06 10.54
CA GLY A 92 -8.06 -1.12 11.33
C GLY A 92 -7.08 -2.20 11.77
N CYS A 93 -6.08 -2.54 10.96
CA CYS A 93 -5.01 -3.47 11.32
C CYS A 93 -4.00 -2.90 12.33
N GLY A 94 -4.11 -1.64 12.71
CA GLY A 94 -3.26 -1.03 13.73
C GLY A 94 -2.16 -0.12 13.18
N ALA A 95 -2.25 0.32 11.93
CA ALA A 95 -1.26 1.25 11.40
C ALA A 95 -1.22 2.56 12.19
N ASN A 96 0.00 2.98 12.51
CA ASN A 96 0.32 4.21 13.23
C ASN A 96 0.89 5.29 12.28
N LEU A 97 1.36 4.89 11.10
CA LEU A 97 1.78 5.79 10.04
C LEU A 97 1.39 5.19 8.70
N LEU A 98 0.78 6.02 7.87
CA LEU A 98 0.41 5.69 6.50
C LEU A 98 1.27 6.52 5.55
N GLY A 99 2.24 5.89 4.90
CA GLY A 99 2.99 6.46 3.80
C GLY A 99 2.42 5.93 2.47
N TYR A 100 2.09 6.82 1.56
CA TYR A 100 1.55 6.44 0.25
C TYR A 100 2.63 6.46 -0.83
N TYR A 101 2.60 5.45 -1.69
CA TYR A 101 3.37 5.43 -2.93
C TYR A 101 2.44 5.17 -4.13
N MET A 102 2.21 6.14 -5.02
CA MET A 102 2.59 7.55 -4.96
C MET A 102 1.46 8.37 -4.36
N TYR A 103 1.77 9.39 -3.57
CA TYR A 103 0.78 10.40 -3.18
C TYR A 103 0.71 11.53 -4.21
N HIS A 104 1.84 11.91 -4.75
CA HIS A 104 1.98 12.87 -5.85
C HIS A 104 2.72 12.18 -6.99
N GLY A 105 2.11 12.18 -8.16
CA GLY A 105 2.72 11.70 -9.37
C GLY A 105 3.92 12.55 -9.79
N GLY A 106 4.72 12.02 -10.69
CA GLY A 106 5.91 12.69 -11.17
C GLY A 106 6.18 12.44 -12.65
N THR A 107 7.24 13.07 -13.13
CA THR A 107 7.77 12.87 -14.48
C THR A 107 9.17 12.31 -14.37
N ASN A 108 9.42 11.18 -15.00
CA ASN A 108 10.74 10.58 -15.01
C ASN A 108 11.74 11.47 -15.78
N PRO A 109 12.94 11.69 -15.27
CA PRO A 109 13.92 12.56 -15.90
C PRO A 109 14.48 11.94 -17.20
N HIS A 110 14.77 12.80 -18.14
CA HIS A 110 15.57 12.43 -19.30
C HIS A 110 17.04 12.25 -18.92
N GLY A 111 17.51 11.02 -18.99
CA GLY A 111 18.93 10.75 -18.89
C GLY A 111 19.65 10.97 -20.23
N LYS A 112 20.96 11.13 -20.17
CA LYS A 112 21.79 11.24 -21.39
C LYS A 112 21.90 9.93 -22.16
N ARG A 113 21.72 8.79 -21.50
CA ARG A 113 21.86 7.45 -22.07
C ARG A 113 20.62 6.59 -21.92
N SER A 114 19.86 6.80 -20.86
CA SER A 114 18.64 6.09 -20.56
C SER A 114 17.73 6.96 -19.70
N THR A 115 16.44 6.64 -19.65
CA THR A 115 15.50 7.16 -18.66
C THR A 115 15.45 6.23 -17.45
N LEU A 116 14.88 6.68 -16.35
CA LEU A 116 14.62 5.82 -15.20
C LEU A 116 13.54 4.80 -15.55
N GLN A 117 13.87 3.53 -15.49
CA GLN A 117 12.96 2.41 -15.72
C GLN A 117 13.60 1.08 -15.32
N GLU A 118 12.81 0.05 -15.23
CA GLU A 118 13.29 -1.31 -15.14
C GLU A 118 13.92 -1.75 -16.48
N SER A 119 15.05 -2.42 -16.38
CA SER A 119 15.86 -2.83 -17.53
C SER A 119 15.51 -4.25 -17.97
N ARG A 120 15.63 -4.53 -19.25
CA ARG A 120 15.59 -5.90 -19.79
C ARG A 120 16.64 -6.82 -19.18
N GLU A 121 17.77 -6.27 -18.78
CA GLU A 121 18.87 -7.01 -18.17
C GLU A 121 18.49 -7.62 -16.82
N THR A 122 17.52 -7.03 -16.13
CA THR A 122 16.99 -7.56 -14.89
C THR A 122 15.93 -8.64 -15.09
N GLY A 123 15.52 -8.89 -16.33
CA GLY A 123 14.42 -9.79 -16.66
C GLY A 123 13.04 -9.20 -16.36
N TYR A 124 12.97 -7.93 -16.05
CA TYR A 124 11.74 -7.24 -15.74
C TYR A 124 10.90 -6.94 -16.99
N PRO A 125 9.57 -7.06 -16.92
CA PRO A 125 8.73 -6.91 -18.09
C PRO A 125 8.55 -5.47 -18.60
N ASN A 126 8.85 -4.47 -17.77
CA ASN A 126 8.77 -3.06 -18.12
C ASN A 126 10.07 -2.60 -18.77
N ASP A 127 10.19 -2.79 -20.05
CA ASP A 127 11.41 -2.51 -20.81
C ASP A 127 11.34 -1.24 -21.67
N LEU A 128 10.21 -0.54 -21.64
CA LEU A 128 10.05 0.74 -22.33
C LEU A 128 10.18 1.91 -21.35
N PRO A 129 10.91 2.97 -21.73
CA PRO A 129 10.95 4.19 -20.95
C PRO A 129 9.55 4.79 -20.83
N GLU A 130 9.13 5.03 -19.63
CA GLU A 130 7.89 5.77 -19.35
C GLU A 130 8.24 7.12 -18.73
N TYR A 131 7.86 8.19 -19.43
CA TYR A 131 8.12 9.54 -18.92
C TYR A 131 7.15 9.90 -17.80
N SER A 132 5.87 9.61 -17.99
CA SER A 132 4.88 9.87 -16.98
C SER A 132 5.00 8.85 -15.85
N TYR A 133 5.16 9.36 -14.65
CA TYR A 133 5.06 8.61 -13.42
C TYR A 133 3.87 9.10 -12.60
N ASP A 134 2.76 9.32 -13.29
CA ASP A 134 1.52 9.84 -12.73
C ASP A 134 0.93 8.89 -11.66
N PHE A 135 1.06 7.59 -11.90
CA PHE A 135 0.66 6.53 -10.97
C PHE A 135 -0.83 6.54 -10.60
N ASN A 136 -1.67 7.31 -11.28
CA ASN A 136 -3.03 7.62 -10.86
C ASN A 136 -3.09 8.12 -9.40
N ALA A 137 -2.07 8.87 -8.99
CA ALA A 137 -1.89 9.33 -7.63
C ALA A 137 -2.99 10.32 -7.18
N PRO A 138 -3.18 10.51 -5.87
CA PRO A 138 -4.08 11.53 -5.33
C PRO A 138 -3.83 12.92 -5.90
N ILE A 139 -2.58 13.34 -5.96
CA ILE A 139 -2.15 14.52 -6.72
C ILE A 139 -1.44 14.02 -7.96
N ARG A 140 -1.99 14.34 -9.14
CA ARG A 140 -1.51 13.83 -10.41
C ARG A 140 -0.18 14.47 -10.82
N GLU A 141 0.44 13.97 -11.88
CA GLU A 141 1.75 14.40 -12.38
C GLU A 141 1.91 15.93 -12.45
N TYR A 142 0.87 16.63 -12.92
CA TYR A 142 0.90 18.07 -13.09
C TYR A 142 0.10 18.84 -12.01
N GLY A 143 -0.10 18.23 -10.85
CA GLY A 143 -0.73 18.89 -9.70
C GLY A 143 -2.27 18.84 -9.69
N GLN A 144 -2.90 18.10 -10.59
CA GLN A 144 -4.36 17.95 -10.59
C GLN A 144 -4.80 17.13 -9.36
N ILE A 145 -5.80 17.61 -8.68
CA ILE A 145 -6.41 16.92 -7.54
C ILE A 145 -7.40 15.89 -8.06
N SER A 146 -7.19 14.63 -7.69
CA SER A 146 -8.09 13.52 -8.06
C SER A 146 -9.15 13.28 -7.00
N ASP A 147 -10.17 12.47 -7.34
CA ASP A 147 -11.17 12.02 -6.38
C ASP A 147 -10.55 11.21 -5.25
N THR A 148 -9.41 10.54 -5.51
CA THR A 148 -8.65 9.83 -4.48
C THR A 148 -8.10 10.79 -3.43
N ALA A 149 -7.64 11.98 -3.82
CA ALA A 149 -7.20 12.98 -2.85
C ALA A 149 -8.35 13.46 -1.96
N LEU A 150 -9.54 13.60 -2.53
CA LEU A 150 -10.74 13.99 -1.76
C LEU A 150 -11.15 12.89 -0.79
N GLU A 151 -11.09 11.63 -1.21
CA GLU A 151 -11.34 10.47 -0.35
C GLU A 151 -10.34 10.42 0.81
N LEU A 152 -9.06 10.48 0.51
CA LEU A 152 -7.99 10.42 1.52
C LEU A 152 -7.99 11.63 2.46
N LYS A 153 -8.52 12.76 2.04
CA LYS A 153 -8.69 13.93 2.89
C LYS A 153 -9.56 13.64 4.11
N LEU A 154 -10.56 12.79 4.00
CA LEU A 154 -11.42 12.41 5.14
C LEU A 154 -10.61 11.70 6.21
N TYR A 155 -9.77 10.75 5.82
CA TYR A 155 -8.87 10.05 6.74
C TYR A 155 -7.82 10.99 7.34
N ALA A 156 -7.27 11.88 6.52
CA ALA A 156 -6.30 12.87 6.98
C ALA A 156 -6.89 13.80 8.03
N MET A 157 -8.12 14.27 7.84
CA MET A 157 -8.83 15.12 8.82
C MET A 157 -9.09 14.35 10.12
N PHE A 158 -9.57 13.11 10.03
CA PHE A 158 -9.76 12.26 11.19
C PHE A 158 -8.44 12.06 11.98
N LEU A 159 -7.36 11.73 11.26
CA LEU A 159 -6.06 11.53 11.90
C LEU A 159 -5.43 12.83 12.42
N HIS A 160 -5.74 13.96 11.83
CA HIS A 160 -5.33 15.26 12.36
C HIS A 160 -5.98 15.53 13.72
N ASP A 161 -7.26 15.22 13.85
CA ASP A 161 -8.02 15.54 15.05
C ASP A 161 -7.82 14.48 16.17
N PHE A 162 -7.71 13.21 15.81
CA PHE A 162 -7.71 12.08 16.75
C PHE A 162 -6.48 11.19 16.68
N GLY A 163 -5.52 11.48 15.79
CA GLY A 163 -4.42 10.56 15.50
C GLY A 163 -3.50 10.30 16.69
N GLU A 164 -3.28 11.28 17.56
CA GLU A 164 -2.47 11.08 18.76
C GLU A 164 -3.08 10.04 19.71
N GLU A 165 -4.37 10.11 19.93
CA GLU A 165 -5.07 9.12 20.73
C GLU A 165 -5.16 7.78 20.01
N PHE A 166 -5.46 7.83 18.72
CA PHE A 166 -5.61 6.66 17.89
C PHE A 166 -4.32 5.80 17.84
N CYS A 167 -3.14 6.44 17.79
CA CYS A 167 -1.86 5.74 17.82
C CYS A 167 -1.59 4.99 19.14
N ARG A 168 -2.25 5.35 20.23
CA ARG A 168 -2.10 4.70 21.54
C ARG A 168 -3.09 3.55 21.75
N MET A 169 -4.03 3.40 20.83
CA MET A 169 -5.07 2.38 20.94
C MET A 169 -4.57 1.00 20.49
N ASP A 170 -4.94 0.00 21.27
CA ASP A 170 -4.77 -1.39 20.89
C ASP A 170 -5.74 -1.80 19.78
N THR A 171 -5.33 -2.78 18.98
CA THR A 171 -6.13 -3.29 17.87
C THR A 171 -6.77 -4.62 18.24
N TYR A 172 -8.07 -4.71 18.03
CA TYR A 172 -8.84 -5.93 18.20
C TYR A 172 -9.56 -6.26 16.89
N LEU A 173 -9.27 -7.43 16.37
CA LEU A 173 -9.92 -7.98 15.17
C LEU A 173 -10.93 -9.03 15.62
N THR A 174 -12.11 -9.03 15.01
CA THR A 174 -13.12 -10.05 15.29
C THR A 174 -12.75 -11.35 14.59
N GLU A 175 -13.14 -12.48 15.17
CA GLU A 175 -12.91 -13.82 14.57
C GLU A 175 -13.73 -14.04 13.29
N GLU A 176 -14.76 -13.23 13.08
CA GLU A 176 -15.67 -13.29 11.94
C GLU A 176 -15.09 -12.63 10.68
N ASN A 177 -13.94 -11.96 10.77
CA ASN A 177 -13.32 -11.36 9.59
C ASN A 177 -12.86 -12.44 8.61
N PRO A 178 -13.24 -12.34 7.32
CA PRO A 178 -12.82 -13.32 6.33
C PRO A 178 -11.33 -13.20 6.03
N GLU A 179 -10.69 -14.34 5.80
CA GLU A 179 -9.31 -14.41 5.33
C GLU A 179 -9.21 -14.21 3.80
N ASP A 180 -10.26 -14.59 3.09
CA ASP A 180 -10.36 -14.40 1.64
C ASP A 180 -10.83 -12.96 1.33
N PRO A 181 -10.05 -12.17 0.58
CA PRO A 181 -10.47 -10.83 0.18
C PRO A 181 -11.72 -10.80 -0.70
N ASN A 182 -12.07 -11.92 -1.36
CA ASN A 182 -13.28 -12.06 -2.18
C ASN A 182 -14.52 -12.39 -1.35
N ASP A 183 -14.37 -12.79 -0.09
CA ASP A 183 -15.50 -13.11 0.75
C ASP A 183 -16.25 -11.83 1.17
N VAL A 184 -17.46 -11.66 0.67
CA VAL A 184 -18.37 -10.56 0.96
C VAL A 184 -19.57 -11.00 1.82
N SER A 185 -19.52 -12.20 2.37
CA SER A 185 -20.63 -12.78 3.14
C SER A 185 -20.81 -12.12 4.50
N CYS A 186 -19.77 -11.51 5.04
CA CYS A 186 -19.81 -10.84 6.35
C CYS A 186 -19.22 -9.43 6.31
N LEU A 187 -19.61 -8.62 7.26
CA LEU A 187 -19.08 -7.29 7.45
C LEU A 187 -17.69 -7.38 8.10
N ARG A 188 -16.69 -6.80 7.46
CA ARG A 188 -15.34 -6.73 8.02
C ARG A 188 -15.26 -5.65 9.09
N THR A 189 -14.72 -5.99 10.26
CA THR A 189 -14.68 -5.09 11.41
C THR A 189 -13.34 -5.15 12.12
N ALA A 190 -12.92 -3.98 12.61
CA ALA A 190 -11.79 -3.84 13.51
C ALA A 190 -12.10 -2.81 14.58
N ILE A 191 -11.57 -3.01 15.76
CA ILE A 191 -11.78 -2.10 16.92
C ILE A 191 -10.41 -1.57 17.34
N ARG A 192 -10.33 -0.26 17.49
CA ARG A 192 -9.20 0.41 18.14
C ARG A 192 -9.70 1.01 19.45
N ARG A 193 -9.06 0.66 20.57
CA ARG A 193 -9.46 1.18 21.90
C ARG A 193 -8.27 1.37 22.83
N ASN A 194 -8.38 2.35 23.71
CA ASN A 194 -7.46 2.55 24.82
C ASN A 194 -7.84 1.62 25.99
N GLY A 195 -6.84 0.86 26.46
CA GLY A 195 -6.92 0.11 27.70
C GLY A 195 -8.05 -0.90 27.83
N SER A 196 -7.98 -1.69 28.85
CA SER A 196 -9.02 -2.64 29.30
C SER A 196 -10.18 -1.91 29.95
#